data_156e55b12a384c0c7288b16a1b128710
#
_entry.id   156e55b12a384c0c7288b16a1b128710
#
_cell.length_a   1.000
_cell.length_b   1.000
_cell.length_c   1.000
_cell.angle_alpha   90.00
_cell.angle_beta   90.00
_cell.angle_gamma   90.00
#
_symmetry.space_group_name_H-M   'P 1'
#
loop_
_entity.id
_entity.type
_entity.pdbx_description
1 polymer ?
#
loop_
_entity_poly.entity_id
_entity_poly.type
_entity_poly.pdbx_seq_one_letter_code
_entity_poly.pdbx_strand_id
1 'polypeptide(L)' 'MHEIGVVRAMVKTVTDYAAANQIDEISEIVADCGELSLVIPEYVEELYPPVVKGTPLENTKLIVNIVPGMA' A
#
# COMPACT_ATOMS: atom_id res chain seq x y z
N MET A 1 -14.31 -7.02 -1.70
CA MET A 1 -13.65 -5.87 -1.07
C MET A 1 -13.24 -4.89 -2.15
N HIS A 2 -13.41 -3.60 -1.91
CA HIS A 2 -12.99 -2.59 -2.88
C HIS A 2 -11.50 -2.29 -2.71
N GLU A 3 -10.77 -2.33 -3.80
CA GLU A 3 -9.33 -2.07 -3.79
C GLU A 3 -8.98 -0.70 -3.23
N ILE A 4 -9.81 0.31 -3.47
CA ILE A 4 -9.56 1.64 -2.91
C ILE A 4 -9.53 1.62 -1.38
N GLY A 5 -10.40 0.83 -0.75
CA GLY A 5 -10.41 0.65 0.70
C GLY A 5 -9.13 -0.02 1.19
N VAL A 6 -8.63 -0.99 0.44
CA VAL A 6 -7.36 -1.67 0.76
C VAL A 6 -6.20 -0.69 0.69
N VAL A 7 -6.14 0.12 -0.36
CA VAL A 7 -5.06 1.11 -0.53
C VAL A 7 -5.11 2.15 0.59
N ARG A 8 -6.29 2.65 0.92
CA ARG A 8 -6.44 3.64 2.00
C ARG A 8 -6.03 3.07 3.35
N ALA A 9 -6.43 1.83 3.63
CA ALA A 9 -6.06 1.17 4.89
C ALA A 9 -4.54 0.97 4.99
N MET A 10 -3.92 0.57 3.89
CA MET A 10 -2.47 0.40 3.82
C MET A 10 -1.75 1.73 4.05
N VAL A 11 -2.18 2.78 3.38
CA VAL A 11 -1.57 4.11 3.52
C VAL A 11 -1.72 4.61 4.95
N LYS A 12 -2.89 4.44 5.55
CA LYS A 12 -3.11 4.84 6.95
C LYS A 12 -2.19 4.07 7.89
N THR A 13 -2.08 2.77 7.71
CA THR A 13 -1.22 1.92 8.56
C THR A 13 0.24 2.37 8.48
N VAL A 14 0.74 2.62 7.27
CA VAL A 14 2.13 3.02 7.07
C VAL A 14 2.38 4.43 7.62
N THR A 15 1.46 5.37 7.38
CA THR A 15 1.62 6.73 7.90
C THR A 15 1.56 6.76 9.43
N ASP A 16 0.68 5.98 10.04
CA ASP A 16 0.59 5.89 11.49
C ASP A 16 1.87 5.27 12.08
N TYR A 17 2.39 4.24 11.44
CA TYR A 17 3.64 3.62 11.86
C TYR A 17 4.82 4.58 11.77
N ALA A 18 4.92 5.30 10.66
CA ALA A 18 5.99 6.28 10.46
C ALA A 18 5.93 7.39 11.50
N ALA A 19 4.74 7.90 11.79
CA ALA A 19 4.55 8.94 12.80
C ALA A 19 4.94 8.43 14.18
N ALA A 20 4.54 7.21 14.54
CA ALA A 20 4.85 6.62 15.84
C ALA A 20 6.34 6.37 16.03
N ASN A 21 7.08 6.16 14.96
CA ASN A 21 8.51 5.83 14.98
C ASN A 21 9.39 7.00 14.50
N GLN A 22 8.81 8.19 14.31
CA GLN A 22 9.52 9.41 13.91
C GLN A 22 10.30 9.22 12.60
N ILE A 23 9.69 8.52 11.64
CA ILE A 23 10.28 8.29 10.33
C ILE A 23 9.78 9.39 9.39
N ASP A 24 10.70 10.17 8.83
CA ASP A 24 10.36 11.29 7.96
C ASP A 24 10.19 10.89 6.49
N GLU A 25 10.96 9.90 6.05
CA GLU A 25 10.93 9.46 4.65
C GLU A 25 10.84 7.95 4.56
N ILE A 26 10.01 7.47 3.63
CA ILE A 26 9.91 6.06 3.30
C ILE A 26 10.16 5.94 1.80
N SER A 27 11.19 5.20 1.43
CA SER A 27 11.58 5.05 0.02
C SER A 27 10.57 4.20 -0.73
N GLU A 28 10.15 3.08 -0.12
CA GLU A 28 9.21 2.18 -0.76
C GLU A 28 8.43 1.38 0.27
N ILE A 29 7.27 0.92 -0.16
CA ILE A 29 6.41 0.00 0.59
C ILE A 29 6.35 -1.29 -0.22
N VAL A 30 6.60 -2.42 0.44
CA VAL A 30 6.44 -3.73 -0.17
C VAL A 30 5.19 -4.36 0.43
N ALA A 31 4.19 -4.61 -0.40
CA ALA A 31 2.94 -5.21 0.02
C ALA A 31 2.83 -6.63 -0.55
N ASP A 32 2.64 -7.60 0.32
CA ASP A 32 2.44 -8.98 -0.10
C ASP A 32 0.93 -9.23 -0.28
N CYS A 33 0.56 -9.69 -1.46
CA CYS A 33 -0.81 -9.98 -1.82
C CYS A 33 -0.96 -11.47 -2.05
N GLY A 34 -1.85 -12.12 -1.32
CA GLY A 34 -2.10 -13.55 -1.48
C GLY A 34 -2.71 -13.85 -2.85
N GLU A 35 -2.22 -14.89 -3.50
CA GLU A 35 -2.70 -15.32 -4.82
C GLU A 35 -4.20 -15.63 -4.82
N LEU A 36 -4.70 -16.15 -3.71
CA LEU A 36 -6.10 -16.55 -3.58
C LEU A 36 -6.99 -15.45 -3.00
N SER A 37 -6.44 -14.26 -2.77
CA SER A 37 -7.24 -13.14 -2.28
C SER A 37 -8.09 -12.57 -3.42
N LEU A 38 -9.14 -11.82 -3.05
CA LEU A 38 -10.00 -11.16 -4.02
C LEU A 38 -9.47 -9.79 -4.46
N VAL A 39 -8.31 -9.42 -3.97
CA VAL A 39 -7.67 -8.15 -4.31
C VAL A 39 -6.85 -8.32 -5.58
N ILE A 40 -7.05 -7.41 -6.54
CA ILE A 40 -6.35 -7.44 -7.83
C ILE A 40 -5.15 -6.49 -7.74
N PRO A 41 -3.90 -7.02 -7.79
CA PRO A 41 -2.70 -6.20 -7.59
C PRO A 41 -2.60 -5.00 -8.54
N GLU A 42 -3.00 -5.16 -9.80
CA GLU A 42 -2.94 -4.08 -10.78
C GLU A 42 -3.81 -2.90 -10.37
N TYR A 43 -4.97 -3.17 -9.78
CA TYR A 43 -5.86 -2.11 -9.32
C TYR A 43 -5.29 -1.40 -8.09
N VAL A 44 -4.64 -2.14 -7.20
CA VAL A 44 -3.96 -1.54 -6.05
C VAL A 44 -2.87 -0.58 -6.52
N GLU A 45 -2.08 -1.00 -7.49
CA GLU A 45 -1.02 -0.16 -8.05
C GLU A 45 -1.56 1.08 -8.74
N GLU A 46 -2.69 0.98 -9.47
CA GLU A 46 -3.32 2.11 -10.14
C GLU A 46 -3.92 3.13 -9.16
N LEU A 47 -4.47 2.64 -8.06
CA LEU A 47 -5.16 3.50 -7.09
C LEU A 47 -4.20 4.16 -6.11
N TYR A 48 -3.00 3.64 -5.98
CA TYR A 48 -2.03 4.14 -5.01
C TYR A 48 -1.62 5.61 -5.24
N PRO A 49 -1.19 6.02 -6.45
CA PRO A 49 -0.73 7.40 -6.67
C PRO A 49 -1.75 8.46 -6.27
N PRO A 50 -3.03 8.39 -6.67
CA PRO A 50 -3.99 9.41 -6.27
C PRO A 50 -4.29 9.41 -4.77
N VAL A 51 -4.20 8.26 -4.10
CA VAL A 51 -4.47 8.18 -2.66
C VAL A 51 -3.34 8.84 -1.86
N VAL A 52 -2.09 8.68 -2.29
CA VAL A 52 -0.95 9.22 -1.54
C VAL A 52 -0.62 10.67 -1.90
N LYS A 53 -1.23 11.21 -2.95
CA LYS A 53 -0.99 12.60 -3.35
C LYS A 53 -1.32 13.55 -2.22
N GLY A 54 -0.38 14.43 -1.88
CA GLY A 54 -0.55 15.36 -0.77
C GLY A 54 -0.29 14.75 0.60
N THR A 55 0.12 13.49 0.68
CA THR A 55 0.47 12.82 1.93
C THR A 55 1.98 12.65 2.04
N PRO A 56 2.51 12.30 3.23
CA PRO A 56 3.94 12.01 3.37
C PRO A 56 4.44 10.87 2.49
N LEU A 57 3.55 10.04 1.94
CA LEU A 57 3.92 8.92 1.07
C LEU A 57 3.89 9.26 -0.42
N GLU A 58 3.70 10.53 -0.79
CA GLU A 58 3.56 10.93 -2.18
C GLU A 58 4.71 10.46 -3.07
N ASN A 59 5.93 10.47 -2.53
CA ASN A 59 7.12 10.07 -3.27
C ASN A 59 7.58 8.65 -2.92
N THR A 60 6.77 7.91 -2.16
CA THR A 60 7.08 6.54 -1.74
C THR A 60 6.61 5.57 -2.82
N LYS A 61 7.52 4.70 -3.26
CA LYS A 61 7.20 3.70 -4.29
C LYS A 61 6.45 2.53 -3.67
N LEU A 62 5.44 2.02 -4.37
CA LEU A 62 4.72 0.82 -3.98
C LEU A 62 5.17 -0.36 -4.82
N ILE A 63 5.53 -1.45 -4.15
CA ILE A 63 5.86 -2.73 -4.78
C ILE A 63 4.86 -3.76 -4.27
N VAL A 64 4.13 -4.39 -5.18
CA VAL A 64 3.16 -5.43 -4.81
C VAL A 64 3.70 -6.77 -5.24
N ASN A 65 3.89 -7.67 -4.26
CA ASN A 65 4.31 -9.04 -4.52
C ASN A 65 3.12 -9.97 -4.38
N ILE A 66 3.04 -10.95 -5.27
CA ILE A 66 2.03 -12.00 -5.19
C ILE A 66 2.64 -13.19 -4.46
N VAL A 67 1.97 -13.63 -3.40
CA VAL A 67 2.42 -14.79 -2.61
C VAL A 67 1.60 -16.00 -3.04
N PRO A 68 2.21 -16.99 -3.72
CA PRO A 68 1.49 -18.16 -4.21
C PRO A 68 0.88 -18.99 -3.09
N GLY A 69 -0.36 -19.44 -3.30
CA GLY A 69 -1.04 -20.31 -2.36
C GLY A 69 -1.56 -19.66 -1.10
N MET A 70 -1.38 -18.35 -0.93
CA MET A 70 -1.87 -17.62 0.23
C MET A 70 -3.18 -16.89 -0.11
N ALA A 71 -4.13 -16.97 0.79
CA ALA A 71 -5.41 -16.29 0.62
C ALA A 71 -5.31 -14.79 0.99
#